data_98fb2e038900bfa8493aeccf098f979c
#
_entry.id   98fb2e038900bfa8493aeccf098f979c
#
_cell.length_a   1.000
_cell.length_b   1.000
_cell.length_c   1.000
_cell.angle_alpha   90.00
_cell.angle_beta   90.00
_cell.angle_gamma   90.00
#
_symmetry.space_group_name_H-M   'P 1'
#
loop_
_entity.id
_entity.type
_entity.pdbx_description
1 polymer ?
#
loop_
_entity_poly.entity_id
_entity_poly.type
_entity_poly.pdbx_seq_one_letter_code
_entity_poly.pdbx_strand_id
1 'polypeptide(L)'
;MTPKRVLVIDDEQVVLDSVRRILEAEGMVVDSSLIGREGLEWALGRPYDLVLSDIRMPGIGGMRVLRDIKRAKPSLPVVIITGYATVGSAVQAMKLGASDYVEKPFTPDGLFAAVRAACEAEAGEPESQSLVHRDEVLRVLERAATDEHFVADLFYSGADALEGYTLTGAEKLAILTGDILWIEEHVGKLTPAQRRWLEQRLSAEIW
;
A
#
# COMPACT_ATOMS: atom_id res chain seq x y z
N MET A 1 11.25 11.98 -23.11
CA MET A 1 10.44 11.50 -21.96
C MET A 1 10.95 12.20 -20.71
N THR A 2 10.06 12.72 -19.86
CA THR A 2 10.46 13.29 -18.56
C THR A 2 11.03 12.17 -17.68
N PRO A 3 12.14 12.41 -16.96
CA PRO A 3 12.69 11.42 -16.07
C PRO A 3 11.69 11.09 -14.95
N LYS A 4 11.56 9.81 -14.62
CA LYS A 4 10.72 9.33 -13.51
C LYS A 4 11.28 9.83 -12.18
N ARG A 5 10.40 10.32 -11.30
CA ARG A 5 10.79 10.82 -9.98
C ARG A 5 10.43 9.82 -8.90
N VAL A 6 11.43 9.33 -8.19
CA VAL A 6 11.31 8.29 -7.17
C VAL A 6 11.63 8.86 -5.78
N LEU A 7 10.81 8.56 -4.79
CA LEU A 7 11.09 8.84 -3.39
C LEU A 7 11.58 7.56 -2.70
N VAL A 8 12.67 7.64 -1.97
CA VAL A 8 13.22 6.53 -1.17
C VAL A 8 13.16 6.89 0.31
N ILE A 9 12.58 6.03 1.13
CA ILE A 9 12.41 6.22 2.56
C ILE A 9 13.05 5.04 3.29
N ASP A 10 14.15 5.28 3.99
CA ASP A 10 14.94 4.25 4.68
C ASP A 10 15.79 4.92 5.75
N ASP A 11 15.88 4.39 6.97
CA ASP A 11 16.64 4.98 8.06
C ASP A 11 18.16 4.71 7.95
N GLU A 12 18.58 3.93 6.97
CA GLU A 12 19.98 3.64 6.68
C GLU A 12 20.52 4.48 5.50
N GLN A 13 21.40 5.45 5.77
CA GLN A 13 22.01 6.31 4.74
C GLN A 13 22.69 5.50 3.62
N VAL A 14 23.32 4.40 3.98
CA VAL A 14 24.02 3.51 3.05
C VAL A 14 23.07 2.88 2.02
N VAL A 15 21.85 2.57 2.44
CA VAL A 15 20.79 2.04 1.55
C VAL A 15 20.30 3.15 0.62
N LEU A 16 20.02 4.34 1.16
CA LEU A 16 19.62 5.52 0.36
C LEU A 16 20.64 5.83 -0.73
N ASP A 17 21.92 5.84 -0.39
CA ASP A 17 23.01 6.11 -1.34
C ASP A 17 23.15 5.02 -2.42
N SER A 18 22.92 3.76 -2.02
CA SER A 18 22.97 2.62 -2.95
C SER A 18 21.80 2.64 -3.93
N VAL A 19 20.58 2.83 -3.43
CA VAL A 19 19.36 2.92 -4.25
C VAL A 19 19.46 4.13 -5.20
N ARG A 20 19.85 5.29 -4.68
CA ARG A 20 20.04 6.49 -5.49
C ARG A 20 21.00 6.23 -6.65
N ARG A 21 22.19 5.68 -6.39
CA ARG A 21 23.20 5.40 -7.42
C ARG A 21 22.66 4.48 -8.51
N ILE A 22 21.88 3.44 -8.13
CA ILE A 22 21.30 2.49 -9.08
C ILE A 22 20.27 3.20 -9.96
N LEU A 23 19.33 3.94 -9.37
CA LEU A 23 18.24 4.54 -10.12
C LEU A 23 18.65 5.77 -10.94
N GLU A 24 19.59 6.58 -10.44
CA GLU A 24 20.14 7.71 -11.20
C GLU A 24 20.96 7.23 -12.40
N ALA A 25 21.66 6.09 -12.32
CA ALA A 25 22.35 5.49 -13.46
C ALA A 25 21.37 5.10 -14.61
N GLU A 26 20.12 4.84 -14.28
CA GLU A 26 19.03 4.53 -15.22
C GLU A 26 18.21 5.79 -15.61
N GLY A 27 18.71 6.99 -15.27
CA GLY A 27 18.11 8.27 -15.67
C GLY A 27 16.90 8.71 -14.84
N MET A 28 16.69 8.13 -13.66
CA MET A 28 15.64 8.56 -12.75
C MET A 28 16.12 9.69 -11.85
N VAL A 29 15.17 10.49 -11.32
CA VAL A 29 15.44 11.51 -10.29
C VAL A 29 15.04 10.95 -8.94
N VAL A 30 15.96 10.97 -7.97
CA VAL A 30 15.76 10.34 -6.67
C VAL A 30 15.80 11.38 -5.55
N ASP A 31 14.68 11.52 -4.84
CA ASP A 31 14.64 12.16 -3.52
C ASP A 31 14.74 11.07 -2.44
N SER A 32 15.31 11.39 -1.28
CA SER A 32 15.43 10.41 -0.18
C SER A 32 15.22 11.05 1.18
N SER A 33 14.58 10.31 2.10
CA SER A 33 14.39 10.70 3.49
C SER A 33 14.80 9.55 4.42
N LEU A 34 15.52 9.90 5.49
CA LEU A 34 15.88 9.01 6.60
C LEU A 34 14.74 8.81 7.61
N ILE A 35 13.67 9.59 7.48
CA ILE A 35 12.59 9.66 8.47
C ILE A 35 11.27 9.31 7.80
N GLY A 36 10.63 8.21 8.25
CA GLY A 36 9.39 7.73 7.67
C GLY A 36 8.27 8.79 7.64
N ARG A 37 8.14 9.61 8.70
CA ARG A 37 7.14 10.70 8.74
C ARG A 37 7.40 11.75 7.66
N GLU A 38 8.63 12.21 7.53
CA GLU A 38 9.02 13.20 6.51
C GLU A 38 8.82 12.65 5.10
N GLY A 39 9.24 11.40 4.86
CA GLY A 39 9.01 10.72 3.59
C GLY A 39 7.52 10.60 3.25
N LEU A 40 6.67 10.27 4.22
CA LEU A 40 5.22 10.25 4.04
C LEU A 40 4.67 11.63 3.68
N GLU A 41 5.07 12.68 4.38
CA GLU A 41 4.67 14.07 4.06
C GLU A 41 5.08 14.45 2.63
N TRP A 42 6.28 14.08 2.20
CA TRP A 42 6.72 14.32 0.82
C TRP A 42 5.93 13.50 -0.20
N ALA A 43 5.70 12.22 0.07
CA ALA A 43 4.89 11.36 -0.81
C ALA A 43 3.48 11.92 -1.03
N LEU A 44 2.88 12.50 0.00
CA LEU A 44 1.53 13.08 -0.07
C LEU A 44 1.53 14.47 -0.72
N GLY A 45 2.54 15.31 -0.43
CA GLY A 45 2.59 16.71 -0.83
C GLY A 45 3.25 17.00 -2.17
N ARG A 46 3.99 16.04 -2.74
CA ARG A 46 4.77 16.23 -3.97
C ARG A 46 4.39 15.19 -5.03
N PRO A 47 4.64 15.48 -6.32
CA PRO A 47 4.45 14.48 -7.38
C PRO A 47 5.65 13.52 -7.41
N TYR A 48 5.37 12.25 -7.21
CA TYR A 48 6.30 11.14 -7.43
C TYR A 48 5.66 10.11 -8.36
N ASP A 49 6.48 9.42 -9.13
CA ASP A 49 6.07 8.30 -9.99
C ASP A 49 6.16 6.97 -9.24
N LEU A 50 6.91 6.91 -8.13
CA LEU A 50 7.06 5.71 -7.31
C LEU A 50 7.65 6.07 -5.93
N VAL A 51 7.28 5.31 -4.92
CA VAL A 51 7.88 5.34 -3.58
C VAL A 51 8.52 3.99 -3.27
N LEU A 52 9.76 4.01 -2.76
CA LEU A 52 10.43 2.88 -2.15
C LEU A 52 10.47 3.11 -0.63
N SER A 53 10.08 2.13 0.17
CA SER A 53 10.05 2.29 1.64
C SER A 53 10.56 1.06 2.36
N ASP A 54 11.45 1.25 3.34
CA ASP A 54 11.76 0.19 4.29
C ASP A 54 10.59 -0.05 5.26
N ILE A 55 10.46 -1.29 5.76
CA ILE A 55 9.43 -1.66 6.75
C ILE A 55 9.79 -1.13 8.13
N ARG A 56 11.05 -1.31 8.55
CA ARG A 56 11.47 -1.04 9.91
C ARG A 56 12.23 0.26 10.02
N MET A 57 11.51 1.32 10.37
CA MET A 57 12.08 2.64 10.62
C MET A 57 11.62 3.17 11.98
N PRO A 58 12.45 3.95 12.68
CA PRO A 58 12.06 4.63 13.92
C PRO A 58 10.85 5.55 13.71
N GLY A 59 9.93 5.55 14.66
CA GLY A 59 8.73 6.39 14.64
C GLY A 59 7.58 5.76 13.85
N ILE A 60 7.49 6.00 12.54
CA ILE A 60 6.49 5.34 11.69
C ILE A 60 7.16 4.36 10.73
N GLY A 61 6.74 3.11 10.79
CA GLY A 61 7.26 2.06 9.91
C GLY A 61 6.64 2.10 8.52
N GLY A 62 7.31 1.43 7.56
CA GLY A 62 6.92 1.45 6.15
C GLY A 62 5.55 0.85 5.85
N MET A 63 5.05 -0.07 6.64
CA MET A 63 3.68 -0.59 6.47
C MET A 63 2.63 0.50 6.71
N ARG A 64 2.87 1.40 7.67
CA ARG A 64 2.02 2.56 7.88
C ARG A 64 2.18 3.59 6.77
N VAL A 65 3.42 3.82 6.32
CA VAL A 65 3.71 4.70 5.17
C VAL A 65 2.97 4.20 3.93
N LEU A 66 3.07 2.91 3.60
CA LEU A 66 2.37 2.25 2.50
C LEU A 66 0.86 2.47 2.59
N ARG A 67 0.26 2.13 3.74
CA ARG A 67 -1.18 2.28 3.96
C ARG A 67 -1.64 3.72 3.77
N ASP A 68 -0.96 4.69 4.40
CA ASP A 68 -1.35 6.09 4.37
C ASP A 68 -1.17 6.70 2.96
N ILE A 69 -0.15 6.26 2.19
CA ILE A 69 0.03 6.61 0.78
C ILE A 69 -1.10 6.02 -0.06
N LYS A 70 -1.35 4.71 0.03
CA LYS A 70 -2.38 4.04 -0.78
C LYS A 70 -3.79 4.55 -0.49
N ARG A 71 -4.03 5.00 0.75
CA ARG A 71 -5.28 5.67 1.13
C ARG A 71 -5.47 7.02 0.42
N ALA A 72 -4.42 7.85 0.35
CA ALA A 72 -4.50 9.20 -0.20
C ALA A 72 -4.24 9.25 -1.71
N LYS A 73 -3.40 8.36 -2.21
CA LYS A 73 -2.97 8.26 -3.61
C LYS A 73 -2.94 6.79 -4.04
N PRO A 74 -4.10 6.16 -4.30
CA PRO A 74 -4.20 4.72 -4.62
C PRO A 74 -3.35 4.30 -5.83
N SER A 75 -3.24 5.17 -6.83
CA SER A 75 -2.46 4.95 -8.04
C SER A 75 -0.95 5.15 -7.88
N LEU A 76 -0.45 5.72 -6.77
CA LEU A 76 0.98 5.88 -6.57
C LEU A 76 1.62 4.53 -6.23
N PRO A 77 2.50 3.97 -7.09
CA PRO A 77 3.15 2.71 -6.80
C PRO A 77 4.07 2.83 -5.59
N VAL A 78 3.97 1.83 -4.71
CA VAL A 78 4.83 1.70 -3.53
C VAL A 78 5.49 0.33 -3.55
N VAL A 79 6.82 0.31 -3.57
CA VAL A 79 7.63 -0.91 -3.44
C VAL A 79 8.26 -0.95 -2.05
N ILE A 80 8.11 -2.06 -1.36
CA ILE A 80 8.74 -2.29 -0.07
C ILE A 80 10.14 -2.85 -0.27
N ILE A 81 11.13 -2.28 0.43
CA ILE A 81 12.51 -2.80 0.46
C ILE A 81 12.86 -3.07 1.91
N THR A 82 13.23 -4.30 2.29
CA THR A 82 13.54 -4.57 3.71
C THR A 82 14.54 -5.70 3.91
N GLY A 83 15.38 -5.57 4.95
CA GLY A 83 16.25 -6.64 5.45
C GLY A 83 15.54 -7.63 6.40
N TYR A 84 14.28 -7.38 6.70
CA TYR A 84 13.48 -8.23 7.61
C TYR A 84 12.34 -8.91 6.87
N ALA A 85 12.68 -9.49 5.72
CA ALA A 85 11.73 -10.20 4.89
C ALA A 85 11.19 -11.44 5.62
N THR A 86 9.88 -11.51 5.75
CA THR A 86 9.16 -12.71 6.17
C THR A 86 7.98 -12.92 5.23
N VAL A 87 7.53 -14.16 5.10
CA VAL A 87 6.32 -14.45 4.31
C VAL A 87 5.14 -13.62 4.80
N GLY A 88 4.99 -13.48 6.13
CA GLY A 88 3.91 -12.68 6.73
C GLY A 88 3.99 -11.20 6.34
N SER A 89 5.18 -10.57 6.42
CA SER A 89 5.33 -9.16 6.06
C SER A 89 5.16 -8.92 4.56
N ALA A 90 5.62 -9.84 3.71
CA ALA A 90 5.40 -9.74 2.27
C ALA A 90 3.91 -9.84 1.91
N VAL A 91 3.22 -10.85 2.44
CA VAL A 91 1.77 -11.00 2.25
C VAL A 91 1.01 -9.78 2.75
N GLN A 92 1.37 -9.25 3.92
CA GLN A 92 0.72 -8.04 4.46
C GLN A 92 0.96 -6.82 3.57
N ALA A 93 2.19 -6.60 3.09
CA ALA A 93 2.50 -5.50 2.18
C ALA A 93 1.69 -5.59 0.89
N MET A 94 1.62 -6.78 0.27
CA MET A 94 0.82 -7.00 -0.94
C MET A 94 -0.68 -6.78 -0.69
N LYS A 95 -1.20 -7.22 0.45
CA LYS A 95 -2.59 -6.96 0.86
C LYS A 95 -2.90 -5.48 1.06
N LEU A 96 -1.93 -4.69 1.51
CA LEU A 96 -2.04 -3.23 1.65
C LEU A 96 -1.85 -2.50 0.30
N GLY A 97 -1.65 -3.22 -0.80
CA GLY A 97 -1.52 -2.66 -2.12
C GLY A 97 -0.10 -2.25 -2.50
N ALA A 98 0.93 -2.85 -1.89
CA ALA A 98 2.29 -2.71 -2.39
C ALA A 98 2.37 -3.24 -3.83
N SER A 99 3.10 -2.51 -4.68
CA SER A 99 3.31 -2.91 -6.07
C SER A 99 4.35 -4.01 -6.19
N ASP A 100 5.30 -4.07 -5.26
CA ASP A 100 6.31 -5.13 -5.17
C ASP A 100 6.98 -5.14 -3.79
N TYR A 101 7.79 -6.18 -3.55
CA TYR A 101 8.49 -6.41 -2.29
C TYR A 101 9.90 -6.94 -2.55
N VAL A 102 10.93 -6.17 -2.18
CA VAL A 102 12.34 -6.46 -2.43
C VAL A 102 13.08 -6.72 -1.13
N GLU A 103 13.75 -7.87 -1.03
CA GLU A 103 14.56 -8.23 0.13
C GLU A 103 15.98 -7.63 0.03
N LYS A 104 16.49 -7.06 1.14
CA LYS A 104 17.90 -6.67 1.28
C LYS A 104 18.73 -7.91 1.73
N PRO A 105 19.93 -8.14 1.14
CA PRO A 105 20.60 -7.35 0.12
C PRO A 105 20.05 -7.61 -1.29
N PHE A 106 19.85 -6.57 -2.07
CA PHE A 106 19.36 -6.63 -3.44
C PHE A 106 20.50 -6.41 -4.45
N THR A 107 20.33 -6.94 -5.65
CA THR A 107 21.21 -6.64 -6.78
C THR A 107 20.71 -5.37 -7.50
N PRO A 108 21.61 -4.59 -8.18
CA PRO A 108 21.20 -3.44 -8.98
C PRO A 108 20.11 -3.78 -10.01
N ASP A 109 20.29 -4.87 -10.75
CA ASP A 109 19.35 -5.31 -11.78
C ASP A 109 17.99 -5.73 -11.17
N GLY A 110 18.01 -6.41 -10.01
CA GLY A 110 16.80 -6.84 -9.31
C GLY A 110 15.98 -5.66 -8.80
N LEU A 111 16.64 -4.68 -8.17
CA LEU A 111 15.97 -3.46 -7.71
C LEU A 111 15.38 -2.66 -8.88
N PHE A 112 16.17 -2.46 -9.94
CA PHE A 112 15.70 -1.71 -11.11
C PHE A 112 14.55 -2.43 -11.82
N ALA A 113 14.58 -3.76 -11.94
CA ALA A 113 13.49 -4.55 -12.52
C ALA A 113 12.18 -4.37 -11.74
N ALA A 114 12.23 -4.44 -10.38
CA ALA A 114 11.06 -4.21 -9.52
C ALA A 114 10.49 -2.79 -9.69
N VAL A 115 11.36 -1.78 -9.66
CA VAL A 115 10.96 -0.36 -9.85
C VAL A 115 10.32 -0.15 -11.22
N ARG A 116 10.92 -0.69 -12.27
CA ARG A 116 10.39 -0.57 -13.63
C ARG A 116 9.03 -1.24 -13.77
N ALA A 117 8.90 -2.48 -13.29
CA ALA A 117 7.65 -3.22 -13.34
C ALA A 117 6.52 -2.48 -12.60
N ALA A 118 6.82 -1.92 -11.41
CA ALA A 118 5.85 -1.14 -10.65
C ALA A 118 5.42 0.14 -11.39
N CYS A 119 6.34 0.85 -12.04
CA CYS A 119 6.02 2.02 -12.85
C CYS A 119 5.23 1.70 -14.13
N GLU A 120 5.43 0.52 -14.72
CA GLU A 120 4.76 0.08 -15.95
C GLU A 120 3.35 -0.44 -15.67
N ALA A 121 3.15 -1.14 -14.55
CA ALA A 121 1.85 -1.67 -14.13
C ALA A 121 0.81 -0.56 -13.94
N GLU A 122 1.19 0.55 -13.32
CA GLU A 122 0.31 1.71 -13.12
C GLU A 122 0.03 2.50 -14.40
N ALA A 123 0.93 2.45 -15.39
CA ALA A 123 0.72 3.12 -16.68
C ALA A 123 -0.37 2.45 -17.54
N GLY A 124 -0.78 1.24 -17.19
CA GLY A 124 -1.78 0.46 -17.91
C GLY A 124 -3.21 0.56 -17.40
N GLU A 125 -3.43 1.08 -16.20
CA GLU A 125 -4.78 1.34 -15.70
C GLU A 125 -5.15 2.81 -15.90
N PRO A 126 -6.19 3.13 -16.71
CA PRO A 126 -6.73 4.48 -16.72
C PRO A 126 -7.25 4.80 -15.33
N GLU A 127 -6.99 6.03 -14.85
CA GLU A 127 -7.73 6.62 -13.75
C GLU A 127 -9.24 6.45 -14.02
N SER A 128 -9.81 5.34 -13.64
CA SER A 128 -11.25 5.26 -13.47
C SER A 128 -11.54 6.12 -12.25
N GLN A 129 -11.96 7.35 -12.50
CA GLN A 129 -12.67 8.15 -11.51
C GLN A 129 -13.67 7.20 -10.84
N SER A 130 -13.39 6.86 -9.60
CA SER A 130 -14.03 5.78 -8.90
C SER A 130 -15.53 6.05 -8.77
N LEU A 131 -16.30 5.38 -9.60
CA LEU A 131 -17.66 5.04 -9.21
C LEU A 131 -17.49 4.22 -7.93
N VAL A 132 -17.89 4.80 -6.80
CA VAL A 132 -17.92 4.03 -5.55
C VAL A 132 -19.01 2.98 -5.70
N HIS A 133 -18.62 1.70 -5.68
CA HIS A 133 -19.54 0.57 -5.75
C HIS A 133 -20.20 0.34 -4.40
N ARG A 134 -20.94 1.36 -3.96
CA ARG A 134 -21.55 1.44 -2.64
C ARG A 134 -22.25 0.15 -2.22
N ASP A 135 -23.07 -0.41 -3.12
CA ASP A 135 -23.85 -1.59 -2.82
C ASP A 135 -22.98 -2.83 -2.66
N GLU A 136 -21.89 -2.92 -3.41
CA GLU A 136 -20.91 -4.02 -3.28
C GLU A 136 -20.12 -3.92 -1.97
N VAL A 137 -19.69 -2.72 -1.58
CA VAL A 137 -19.05 -2.49 -0.29
C VAL A 137 -19.99 -2.87 0.85
N LEU A 138 -21.25 -2.45 0.81
CA LEU A 138 -22.25 -2.81 1.81
C LEU A 138 -22.48 -4.32 1.88
N ARG A 139 -22.57 -5.02 0.74
CA ARG A 139 -22.70 -6.49 0.67
C ARG A 139 -21.55 -7.20 1.36
N VAL A 140 -20.32 -6.74 1.13
CA VAL A 140 -19.14 -7.29 1.81
C VAL A 140 -19.23 -7.07 3.32
N LEU A 141 -19.57 -5.85 3.75
CA LEU A 141 -19.68 -5.51 5.17
C LEU A 141 -20.82 -6.25 5.88
N GLU A 142 -21.96 -6.48 5.22
CA GLU A 142 -23.05 -7.28 5.73
C GLU A 142 -22.64 -8.73 5.89
N ARG A 143 -21.97 -9.29 4.88
CA ARG A 143 -21.47 -10.66 4.95
C ARG A 143 -20.43 -10.81 6.04
N ALA A 144 -19.47 -9.91 6.14
CA ALA A 144 -18.45 -9.92 7.19
C ALA A 144 -19.03 -9.77 8.61
N ALA A 145 -20.17 -9.11 8.76
CA ALA A 145 -20.84 -8.97 10.04
C ALA A 145 -21.59 -10.26 10.50
N THR A 146 -21.82 -11.22 9.59
CA THR A 146 -22.69 -12.40 9.85
C THR A 146 -22.06 -13.75 9.52
N ASP A 147 -20.99 -13.78 8.71
CA ASP A 147 -20.33 -14.98 8.19
C ASP A 147 -18.87 -15.05 8.69
N GLU A 148 -18.65 -15.83 9.77
CA GLU A 148 -17.32 -16.02 10.36
C GLU A 148 -16.32 -16.70 9.40
N HIS A 149 -16.78 -17.56 8.48
CA HIS A 149 -15.93 -18.19 7.49
C HIS A 149 -15.43 -17.16 6.47
N PHE A 150 -16.31 -16.29 6.02
CA PHE A 150 -15.93 -15.19 5.14
C PHE A 150 -14.93 -14.22 5.81
N VAL A 151 -15.11 -13.97 7.10
CA VAL A 151 -14.14 -13.18 7.89
C VAL A 151 -12.78 -13.87 7.94
N ALA A 152 -12.75 -15.19 8.14
CA ALA A 152 -11.51 -15.98 8.08
C ALA A 152 -10.87 -15.90 6.69
N ASP A 153 -11.65 -16.05 5.61
CA ASP A 153 -11.16 -15.92 4.24
C ASP A 153 -10.57 -14.52 3.98
N LEU A 154 -11.22 -13.45 4.43
CA LEU A 154 -10.67 -12.09 4.37
C LEU A 154 -9.36 -11.95 5.14
N PHE A 155 -9.20 -12.71 6.22
CA PHE A 155 -7.98 -12.68 7.03
C PHE A 155 -6.83 -13.43 6.37
N TYR A 156 -7.09 -14.61 5.79
CA TYR A 156 -6.06 -15.47 5.21
C TYR A 156 -5.76 -15.14 3.74
N SER A 157 -6.78 -14.83 2.95
CA SER A 157 -6.67 -14.62 1.50
C SER A 157 -6.68 -13.14 1.09
N GLY A 158 -7.05 -12.22 2.01
CA GLY A 158 -7.03 -10.78 1.76
C GLY A 158 -7.89 -10.37 0.56
N ALA A 159 -7.26 -9.72 -0.43
CA ALA A 159 -7.95 -9.21 -1.62
C ALA A 159 -8.58 -10.31 -2.49
N ASP A 160 -8.01 -11.53 -2.48
CA ASP A 160 -8.53 -12.67 -3.26
C ASP A 160 -9.92 -13.10 -2.76
N ALA A 161 -10.20 -12.97 -1.46
CA ALA A 161 -11.54 -13.23 -0.91
C ALA A 161 -12.62 -12.25 -1.43
N LEU A 162 -12.18 -11.15 -2.07
CA LEU A 162 -13.03 -10.11 -2.65
C LEU A 162 -13.16 -10.20 -4.18
N GLU A 163 -12.59 -11.22 -4.83
CA GLU A 163 -12.66 -11.36 -6.30
C GLU A 163 -14.08 -11.53 -6.84
N GLY A 164 -14.99 -12.07 -6.03
CA GLY A 164 -16.41 -12.21 -6.38
C GLY A 164 -17.24 -10.92 -6.32
N TYR A 165 -16.61 -9.79 -5.94
CA TYR A 165 -17.25 -8.49 -5.81
C TYR A 165 -16.67 -7.49 -6.79
N THR A 166 -17.53 -6.64 -7.37
CA THR A 166 -17.10 -5.54 -8.25
C THR A 166 -16.61 -4.38 -7.38
N LEU A 167 -15.32 -4.40 -7.00
CA LEU A 167 -14.72 -3.41 -6.13
C LEU A 167 -13.45 -2.82 -6.75
N THR A 168 -13.26 -1.53 -6.58
CA THR A 168 -12.00 -0.85 -6.91
C THR A 168 -10.90 -1.21 -5.90
N GLY A 169 -9.64 -0.94 -6.24
CA GLY A 169 -8.51 -1.13 -5.33
C GLY A 169 -8.65 -0.33 -4.04
N ALA A 170 -9.17 0.91 -4.11
CA ALA A 170 -9.42 1.76 -2.95
C ALA A 170 -10.50 1.18 -2.02
N GLU A 171 -11.60 0.63 -2.58
CA GLU A 171 -12.67 -0.01 -1.82
C GLU A 171 -12.19 -1.30 -1.14
N LYS A 172 -11.45 -2.15 -1.87
CA LYS A 172 -10.83 -3.35 -1.30
C LYS A 172 -9.89 -2.98 -0.16
N LEU A 173 -9.04 -1.97 -0.35
CA LEU A 173 -8.13 -1.48 0.68
C LEU A 173 -8.87 -0.99 1.91
N ALA A 174 -9.89 -0.14 1.76
CA ALA A 174 -10.67 0.40 2.86
C ALA A 174 -11.34 -0.71 3.70
N ILE A 175 -11.87 -1.75 3.04
CA ILE A 175 -12.46 -2.93 3.70
C ILE A 175 -11.39 -3.73 4.45
N LEU A 176 -10.26 -4.02 3.79
CA LEU A 176 -9.20 -4.86 4.35
C LEU A 176 -8.47 -4.20 5.52
N THR A 177 -8.30 -2.88 5.50
CA THR A 177 -7.65 -2.11 6.56
C THR A 177 -8.62 -1.62 7.64
N GLY A 178 -9.93 -1.78 7.45
CA GLY A 178 -10.92 -1.28 8.39
C GLY A 178 -11.04 0.24 8.41
N ASP A 179 -10.81 0.92 7.26
CA ASP A 179 -10.87 2.38 7.17
C ASP A 179 -12.31 2.91 7.27
N ILE A 180 -12.79 2.99 8.52
CA ILE A 180 -14.15 3.43 8.84
C ILE A 180 -14.44 4.83 8.29
N LEU A 181 -13.46 5.75 8.37
CA LEU A 181 -13.65 7.13 7.93
C LEU A 181 -13.87 7.19 6.42
N TRP A 182 -13.02 6.51 5.65
CA TRP A 182 -13.18 6.44 4.21
C TRP A 182 -14.51 5.80 3.81
N ILE A 183 -14.88 4.68 4.48
CA ILE A 183 -16.13 3.96 4.18
C ILE A 183 -17.34 4.83 4.52
N GLU A 184 -17.39 5.49 5.68
CA GLU A 184 -18.52 6.35 6.06
C GLU A 184 -18.64 7.59 5.17
N GLU A 185 -17.53 8.11 4.67
CA GLU A 185 -17.53 9.25 3.74
C GLU A 185 -18.10 8.88 2.36
N HIS A 186 -17.77 7.70 1.83
CA HIS A 186 -18.11 7.32 0.46
C HIS A 186 -19.35 6.42 0.37
N VAL A 187 -19.60 5.60 1.39
CA VAL A 187 -20.68 4.60 1.40
C VAL A 187 -21.85 5.04 2.30
N GLY A 188 -21.56 5.83 3.32
CA GLY A 188 -22.54 6.34 4.29
C GLY A 188 -22.44 5.65 5.66
N LYS A 189 -23.35 6.01 6.57
CA LYS A 189 -23.30 5.51 7.96
C LYS A 189 -23.38 4.00 8.06
N LEU A 190 -22.44 3.44 8.82
CA LEU A 190 -22.36 2.02 9.11
C LEU A 190 -23.29 1.61 10.25
N THR A 191 -23.77 0.37 10.18
CA THR A 191 -24.47 -0.25 11.31
C THR A 191 -23.50 -0.54 12.47
N PRO A 192 -23.98 -0.66 13.72
CA PRO A 192 -23.12 -0.98 14.85
C PRO A 192 -22.35 -2.30 14.68
N ALA A 193 -22.90 -3.28 13.97
CA ALA A 193 -22.26 -4.56 13.70
C ALA A 193 -21.10 -4.42 12.70
N GLN A 194 -21.35 -3.73 11.58
CA GLN A 194 -20.33 -3.43 10.56
C GLN A 194 -19.17 -2.62 11.16
N ARG A 195 -19.49 -1.57 11.93
CA ARG A 195 -18.49 -0.75 12.59
C ARG A 195 -17.62 -1.54 13.57
N ARG A 196 -18.22 -2.38 14.40
CA ARG A 196 -17.51 -3.23 15.37
C ARG A 196 -16.56 -4.19 14.68
N TRP A 197 -16.97 -4.78 13.56
CA TRP A 197 -16.11 -5.65 12.78
C TRP A 197 -14.89 -4.89 12.21
N LEU A 198 -15.10 -3.70 11.64
CA LEU A 198 -14.02 -2.87 11.13
C LEU A 198 -13.06 -2.38 12.24
N GLU A 199 -13.58 -2.03 13.43
CA GLU A 199 -12.78 -1.65 14.60
C GLU A 199 -11.89 -2.80 15.09
N GLN A 200 -12.38 -4.05 15.03
CA GLN A 200 -11.57 -5.23 15.34
C GLN A 200 -10.43 -5.43 14.33
N ARG A 201 -10.64 -5.11 13.07
CA ARG A 201 -9.59 -5.13 12.03
C ARG A 201 -8.51 -4.11 12.32
N LEU A 202 -8.88 -2.88 12.61
CA LEU A 202 -7.94 -1.81 13.03
C LEU A 202 -7.09 -2.22 14.24
N SER A 203 -7.68 -2.91 15.21
CA SER A 203 -6.99 -3.36 16.42
C SER A 203 -6.04 -4.53 16.17
N ALA A 204 -6.30 -5.37 15.18
CA ALA A 204 -5.45 -6.51 14.81
C ALA A 204 -4.15 -6.09 14.08
N GLU A 205 -4.07 -4.86 13.60
CA GLU A 205 -2.89 -4.32 12.90
C GLU A 205 -1.84 -3.67 13.84
N ILE A 206 -2.06 -3.69 15.17
CA ILE A 206 -1.18 -3.02 16.15
C ILE A 206 -0.03 -3.92 16.64
N TRP A 207 0.14 -5.15 16.10
CA TRP A 207 1.21 -6.08 16.52
C TRP A 207 2.13 -6.48 15.38
#